data_dcbc3aafbe963783a1c9434de6687ab8
#
_entry.id   dcbc3aafbe963783a1c9434de6687ab8
#
_cell.length_a   1.000
_cell.length_b   1.000
_cell.length_c   1.000
_cell.angle_alpha   90.00
_cell.angle_beta   90.00
_cell.angle_gamma   90.00
#
_symmetry.space_group_name_H-M   'P 1'
#
loop_
_entity.id
_entity.type
_entity.pdbx_description
1 polymer ?
#
loop_
_entity_poly.entity_id
_entity_poly.type
_entity_poly.pdbx_seq_one_letter_code
_entity_poly.pdbx_strand_id
1 'polypeptide(L)'
;MKILTLADVESKALWEHLDRDYLRKFDMILAAGDLKPDYLEYLSLYAPADILHVFGNHDHTHGKQSPGGCVCIEDRIYEYKGVRILGLGGSIRYKPGPDQYTEGEMEHRIRKLRRQLKRSGGFDILLTHSPARGLGDASDPTHTGFECLKKLLDDYQPKYMIHGHVHMNYGVNKERVRAYGSTTIINAYEKYEFEY
;
A
#
# COMPACT_ATOMS: atom_id res chain seq x y z
N MET A 1 12.58 -6.36 -11.75
CA MET A 1 12.32 -4.96 -11.32
C MET A 1 12.45 -4.90 -9.82
N LYS A 2 13.34 -4.03 -9.30
CA LYS A 2 13.54 -3.93 -7.85
C LYS A 2 12.59 -2.88 -7.27
N ILE A 3 11.80 -3.26 -6.27
CA ILE A 3 10.75 -2.43 -5.67
C ILE A 3 11.05 -2.21 -4.19
N LEU A 4 10.93 -0.96 -3.74
CA LEU A 4 10.93 -0.58 -2.33
C LEU A 4 9.49 -0.33 -1.90
N THR A 5 9.08 -0.89 -0.76
CA THR A 5 7.78 -0.61 -0.13
C THR A 5 7.97 0.10 1.19
N LEU A 6 7.05 1.03 1.51
CA LEU A 6 7.08 1.88 2.70
C LEU A 6 5.67 1.96 3.31
N ALA A 7 5.54 1.93 4.63
CA ALA A 7 4.27 2.18 5.33
C ALA A 7 4.48 2.53 6.81
N ASP A 8 3.55 3.29 7.37
CA ASP A 8 3.28 3.53 8.79
C ASP A 8 4.36 4.29 9.57
N VAL A 9 5.63 4.03 9.31
CA VAL A 9 6.76 4.62 10.03
C VAL A 9 7.86 5.04 9.05
N GLU A 10 8.34 6.27 9.20
CA GLU A 10 9.48 6.76 8.43
C GLU A 10 10.75 6.02 8.83
N SER A 11 11.39 5.35 7.89
CA SER A 11 12.66 4.66 8.15
C SER A 11 13.75 5.67 8.44
N LYS A 12 14.35 5.60 9.64
CA LYS A 12 15.48 6.45 10.01
C LYS A 12 16.65 6.33 9.03
N ALA A 13 16.87 5.13 8.50
CA ALA A 13 17.92 4.90 7.51
C ALA A 13 17.68 5.67 6.20
N LEU A 14 16.41 5.99 5.88
CA LEU A 14 16.04 6.75 4.68
C LEU A 14 15.78 8.24 4.96
N TRP A 15 15.54 8.61 6.22
CA TRP A 15 15.22 9.99 6.62
C TRP A 15 16.41 10.72 7.21
N GLU A 16 17.08 10.10 8.22
CA GLU A 16 18.17 10.72 8.96
C GLU A 16 19.56 10.37 8.38
N HIS A 17 19.68 9.21 7.74
CA HIS A 17 20.96 8.64 7.28
C HIS A 17 20.89 8.15 5.82
N LEU A 18 20.25 8.94 4.95
CA LEU A 18 20.04 8.54 3.57
C LEU A 18 21.35 8.33 2.81
N ASP A 19 21.60 7.09 2.43
CA ASP A 19 22.51 6.77 1.34
C ASP A 19 21.75 6.95 0.01
N ARG A 20 22.12 8.00 -0.75
CA ARG A 20 21.47 8.32 -2.03
C ARG A 20 21.64 7.20 -3.06
N ASP A 21 22.73 6.47 -3.02
CA ASP A 21 22.98 5.36 -3.93
C ASP A 21 22.08 4.16 -3.59
N TYR A 22 21.61 4.06 -2.35
CA TYR A 22 20.62 3.05 -1.99
C TYR A 22 19.30 3.24 -2.75
N LEU A 23 18.78 4.48 -2.86
CA LEU A 23 17.52 4.74 -3.57
C LEU A 23 17.64 4.51 -5.09
N ARG A 24 18.82 4.67 -5.66
CA ARG A 24 19.06 4.45 -7.09
C ARG A 24 18.93 3.00 -7.54
N LYS A 25 18.88 2.07 -6.61
CA LYS A 25 18.71 0.63 -6.89
C LYS A 25 17.29 0.25 -7.28
N PHE A 26 16.31 1.12 -6.98
CA PHE A 26 14.90 0.79 -7.15
C PHE A 26 14.34 1.34 -8.45
N ASP A 27 13.56 0.51 -9.11
CA ASP A 27 12.80 0.86 -10.32
C ASP A 27 11.46 1.51 -9.98
N MET A 28 10.92 1.27 -8.77
CA MET A 28 9.65 1.76 -8.29
C MET A 28 9.63 1.79 -6.76
N ILE A 29 8.93 2.78 -6.19
CA ILE A 29 8.68 2.88 -4.75
C ILE A 29 7.16 2.87 -4.53
N LEU A 30 6.67 2.00 -3.65
CA LEU A 30 5.25 1.86 -3.29
C LEU A 30 5.05 2.26 -1.84
N ALA A 31 4.30 3.33 -1.58
CA ALA A 31 3.97 3.80 -0.24
C ALA A 31 2.52 3.44 0.11
N ALA A 32 2.37 2.58 1.11
CA ALA A 32 1.09 1.99 1.51
C ALA A 32 0.37 2.78 2.62
N GLY A 33 0.61 4.10 2.71
CA GLY A 33 -0.10 5.02 3.61
C GLY A 33 0.52 5.21 5.00
N ASP A 34 -0.04 6.16 5.74
CA ASP A 34 0.37 6.59 7.09
C ASP A 34 1.84 7.05 7.15
N LEU A 35 2.27 7.79 6.15
CA LEU A 35 3.60 8.40 6.05
C LEU A 35 3.48 9.92 5.89
N LYS A 36 4.35 10.68 6.57
CA LYS A 36 4.35 12.14 6.44
C LYS A 36 4.63 12.58 5.01
N PRO A 37 3.90 13.57 4.48
CA PRO A 37 4.16 14.11 3.15
C PRO A 37 5.62 14.54 2.97
N ASP A 38 6.19 15.26 3.93
CA ASP A 38 7.58 15.75 3.89
C ASP A 38 8.60 14.61 3.72
N TYR A 39 8.31 13.43 4.31
CA TYR A 39 9.17 12.27 4.14
C TYR A 39 9.15 11.73 2.70
N LEU A 40 7.97 11.59 2.11
CA LEU A 40 7.83 11.14 0.73
C LEU A 40 8.38 12.16 -0.27
N GLU A 41 8.15 13.46 -0.04
CA GLU A 41 8.73 14.55 -0.82
C GLU A 41 10.26 14.52 -0.77
N TYR A 42 10.83 14.36 0.43
CA TYR A 42 12.27 14.23 0.59
C TYR A 42 12.84 13.05 -0.21
N LEU A 43 12.21 11.88 -0.12
CA LEU A 43 12.65 10.72 -0.90
C LEU A 43 12.55 10.95 -2.41
N SER A 44 11.51 11.66 -2.87
CA SER A 44 11.31 11.95 -4.30
C SER A 44 12.41 12.83 -4.89
N LEU A 45 13.09 13.63 -4.08
CA LEU A 45 14.24 14.43 -4.54
C LEU A 45 15.46 13.60 -4.92
N TYR A 46 15.58 12.39 -4.36
CA TYR A 46 16.77 11.54 -4.53
C TYR A 46 16.49 10.23 -5.25
N ALA A 47 15.23 9.77 -5.25
CA ALA A 47 14.84 8.56 -5.96
C ALA A 47 14.71 8.85 -7.47
N PRO A 48 15.38 8.10 -8.35
CA PRO A 48 15.15 8.20 -9.79
C PRO A 48 13.85 7.52 -10.21
N ALA A 49 13.23 6.75 -9.31
CA ALA A 49 12.00 6.00 -9.52
C ALA A 49 10.78 6.80 -9.07
N ASP A 50 9.64 6.60 -9.74
CA ASP A 50 8.37 7.15 -9.29
C ASP A 50 7.97 6.57 -7.92
N ILE A 51 7.47 7.43 -7.04
CA ILE A 51 6.86 7.04 -5.78
C ILE A 51 5.34 7.02 -5.98
N LEU A 52 4.77 5.83 -5.98
CA LEU A 52 3.32 5.63 -6.07
C LEU A 52 2.75 5.44 -4.66
N HIS A 53 1.68 6.14 -4.32
CA HIS A 53 1.13 6.06 -2.98
C HIS A 53 -0.39 5.92 -2.94
N VAL A 54 -0.87 5.34 -1.85
CA VAL A 54 -2.25 5.40 -1.36
C VAL A 54 -2.28 6.05 0.02
N PHE A 55 -3.44 6.51 0.46
CA PHE A 55 -3.60 7.08 1.80
C PHE A 55 -3.87 6.00 2.85
N GLY A 56 -3.32 6.18 4.04
CA GLY A 56 -3.70 5.46 5.24
C GLY A 56 -4.79 6.20 6.02
N ASN A 57 -5.18 5.66 7.16
CA ASN A 57 -6.25 6.25 7.98
C ASN A 57 -5.77 7.42 8.87
N HIS A 58 -4.48 7.72 8.89
CA HIS A 58 -3.89 8.87 9.59
C HIS A 58 -3.39 9.98 8.66
N ASP A 59 -3.33 9.79 7.36
CA ASP A 59 -2.77 10.75 6.41
C ASP A 59 -3.56 12.07 6.32
N HIS A 60 -4.85 12.07 6.64
CA HIS A 60 -5.66 13.29 6.70
C HIS A 60 -5.22 14.28 7.78
N THR A 61 -4.49 13.83 8.82
CA THR A 61 -3.94 14.71 9.86
C THR A 61 -2.92 15.69 9.31
N HIS A 62 -2.36 15.40 8.15
CA HIS A 62 -1.39 16.22 7.42
C HIS A 62 -2.00 16.97 6.23
N GLY A 63 -3.38 16.99 6.14
CA GLY A 63 -4.08 17.72 5.08
C GLY A 63 -4.07 17.02 3.73
N LYS A 64 -4.59 15.82 3.62
CA LYS A 64 -4.83 14.98 2.41
C LYS A 64 -4.38 15.57 1.05
N GLN A 65 -3.13 16.00 0.96
CA GLN A 65 -2.50 16.40 -0.28
C GLN A 65 -1.52 15.32 -0.72
N SER A 66 -1.50 15.06 -2.02
CA SER A 66 -0.45 14.18 -2.56
C SER A 66 0.91 14.86 -2.35
N PRO A 67 1.88 14.15 -1.73
CA PRO A 67 3.23 14.68 -1.56
C PRO A 67 3.84 15.12 -2.89
N GLY A 68 4.59 16.21 -2.89
CA GLY A 68 5.28 16.70 -4.09
C GLY A 68 6.22 15.65 -4.68
N GLY A 69 6.22 15.50 -6.00
CA GLY A 69 7.02 14.49 -6.69
C GLY A 69 6.51 13.04 -6.58
N CYS A 70 5.35 12.83 -5.92
CA CYS A 70 4.72 11.51 -5.78
C CYS A 70 3.45 11.41 -6.60
N VAL A 71 3.08 10.19 -6.98
CA VAL A 71 1.87 9.90 -7.75
C VAL A 71 0.84 9.20 -6.87
N CYS A 72 -0.26 9.88 -6.55
CA CYS A 72 -1.39 9.26 -5.87
C CYS A 72 -2.11 8.30 -6.82
N ILE A 73 -2.22 7.04 -6.45
CA ILE A 73 -2.92 6.01 -7.23
C ILE A 73 -4.22 5.53 -6.55
N GLU A 74 -4.76 6.34 -5.64
CA GLU A 74 -6.00 6.06 -4.95
C GLU A 74 -7.17 5.85 -5.95
N ASP A 75 -7.94 4.79 -5.75
CA ASP A 75 -9.11 4.42 -6.57
C ASP A 75 -8.84 4.35 -8.08
N ARG A 76 -7.65 3.88 -8.49
CA ARG A 76 -7.33 3.68 -9.91
C ARG A 76 -6.30 2.59 -10.14
N ILE A 77 -6.26 2.10 -11.38
CA ILE A 77 -5.17 1.27 -11.88
C ILE A 77 -4.17 2.20 -12.56
N TYR A 78 -2.93 2.14 -12.11
CA TYR A 78 -1.80 2.84 -12.68
C TYR A 78 -0.85 1.85 -13.33
N GLU A 79 -0.46 2.11 -14.57
CA GLU A 79 0.51 1.28 -15.28
C GLU A 79 1.88 1.94 -15.26
N TYR A 80 2.87 1.22 -14.75
CA TYR A 80 4.25 1.67 -14.68
C TYR A 80 5.19 0.60 -15.22
N LYS A 81 5.92 0.91 -16.29
CA LYS A 81 6.86 -0.02 -16.95
C LYS A 81 6.22 -1.40 -17.24
N GLY A 82 4.96 -1.42 -17.66
CA GLY A 82 4.22 -2.64 -17.99
C GLY A 82 3.63 -3.39 -16.78
N VAL A 83 3.80 -2.87 -15.55
CA VAL A 83 3.18 -3.42 -14.34
C VAL A 83 1.93 -2.60 -13.98
N ARG A 84 0.80 -3.27 -13.81
CA ARG A 84 -0.49 -2.65 -13.46
C ARG A 84 -0.67 -2.68 -11.95
N ILE A 85 -0.77 -1.53 -11.31
CA ILE A 85 -0.90 -1.38 -9.88
C ILE A 85 -2.29 -0.82 -9.56
N LEU A 86 -3.11 -1.55 -8.80
CA LEU A 86 -4.38 -1.07 -8.27
C LEU A 86 -4.17 -0.50 -6.88
N GLY A 87 -4.54 0.79 -6.67
CA GLY A 87 -4.44 1.46 -5.38
C GLY A 87 -5.79 1.56 -4.66
N LEU A 88 -5.84 1.14 -3.38
CA LEU A 88 -7.00 1.22 -2.49
C LEU A 88 -6.56 1.50 -1.05
N GLY A 89 -6.48 2.77 -0.68
CA GLY A 89 -6.08 3.16 0.67
C GLY A 89 -7.20 3.13 1.71
N GLY A 90 -6.85 3.53 2.94
CA GLY A 90 -7.70 3.57 4.10
C GLY A 90 -7.83 2.24 4.85
N SER A 91 -8.50 2.27 6.00
CA SER A 91 -8.69 1.11 6.88
C SER A 91 -10.15 0.80 7.13
N ILE A 92 -10.40 -0.36 7.79
CA ILE A 92 -11.74 -0.67 8.34
C ILE A 92 -12.11 0.42 9.36
N ARG A 93 -13.40 0.80 9.39
CA ARG A 93 -13.87 1.83 10.31
C ARG A 93 -14.00 1.27 11.72
N TYR A 94 -13.17 1.75 12.63
CA TYR A 94 -13.23 1.45 14.06
C TYR A 94 -13.66 2.68 14.90
N LYS A 95 -13.60 3.88 14.30
CA LYS A 95 -14.11 5.15 14.87
C LYS A 95 -14.54 6.08 13.73
N PRO A 96 -15.35 7.13 14.01
CA PRO A 96 -15.60 8.16 13.01
C PRO A 96 -14.32 8.86 12.58
N GLY A 97 -14.11 9.01 11.27
CA GLY A 97 -12.95 9.69 10.72
C GLY A 97 -12.82 9.49 9.21
N PRO A 98 -12.04 10.33 8.53
CA PRO A 98 -11.74 10.16 7.12
C PRO A 98 -10.87 8.92 6.89
N ASP A 99 -10.86 8.43 5.67
CA ASP A 99 -10.09 7.28 5.21
C ASP A 99 -10.31 5.99 6.04
N GLN A 100 -11.46 5.92 6.71
CA GLN A 100 -11.97 4.74 7.39
C GLN A 100 -13.32 4.34 6.78
N TYR A 101 -13.38 3.12 6.29
CA TYR A 101 -14.50 2.63 5.49
C TYR A 101 -15.15 1.41 6.14
N THR A 102 -16.47 1.31 6.04
CA THR A 102 -17.16 0.04 6.26
C THR A 102 -16.84 -0.93 5.10
N GLU A 103 -17.09 -2.21 5.30
CA GLU A 103 -16.98 -3.22 4.23
C GLU A 103 -17.75 -2.80 2.97
N GLY A 104 -19.01 -2.38 3.13
CA GLY A 104 -19.85 -1.96 2.02
C GLY A 104 -19.37 -0.69 1.30
N GLU A 105 -18.72 0.25 1.99
CA GLU A 105 -18.12 1.43 1.38
C GLU A 105 -16.88 1.05 0.57
N MET A 106 -16.03 0.14 1.08
CA MET A 106 -14.89 -0.37 0.33
C MET A 106 -15.34 -1.18 -0.89
N GLU A 107 -16.33 -2.05 -0.75
CA GLU A 107 -16.96 -2.73 -1.90
C GLU A 107 -17.50 -1.76 -2.96
N HIS A 108 -18.09 -0.64 -2.51
CA HIS A 108 -18.57 0.38 -3.43
C HIS A 108 -17.43 1.05 -4.22
N ARG A 109 -16.29 1.34 -3.55
CA ARG A 109 -15.08 1.85 -4.22
C ARG A 109 -14.58 0.86 -5.28
N ILE A 110 -14.45 -0.41 -4.92
CA ILE A 110 -14.05 -1.48 -5.84
C ILE A 110 -15.02 -1.58 -7.03
N ARG A 111 -16.33 -1.50 -6.76
CA ARG A 111 -17.36 -1.57 -7.80
C ARG A 111 -17.27 -0.43 -8.82
N LYS A 112 -16.87 0.77 -8.41
CA LYS A 112 -16.59 1.90 -9.31
C LYS A 112 -15.44 1.61 -10.28
N LEU A 113 -14.48 0.79 -9.89
CA LEU A 113 -13.31 0.42 -10.69
C LEU A 113 -13.59 -0.64 -11.77
N ARG A 114 -14.80 -1.25 -11.79
CA ARG A 114 -15.13 -2.36 -12.71
C ARG A 114 -14.79 -2.08 -14.18
N ARG A 115 -15.01 -0.83 -14.66
CA ARG A 115 -14.68 -0.47 -16.05
C ARG A 115 -13.18 -0.44 -16.29
N GLN A 116 -12.40 0.06 -15.34
CA GLN A 116 -10.94 0.08 -15.42
C GLN A 116 -10.40 -1.36 -15.37
N LEU A 117 -10.86 -2.17 -14.41
CA LEU A 117 -10.50 -3.58 -14.25
C LEU A 117 -10.76 -4.38 -15.52
N LYS A 118 -11.93 -4.17 -16.14
CA LYS A 118 -12.25 -4.83 -17.43
C LYS A 118 -11.33 -4.37 -18.56
N ARG A 119 -11.02 -3.07 -18.64
CA ARG A 119 -10.19 -2.51 -19.71
C ARG A 119 -8.74 -2.94 -19.58
N SER A 120 -8.19 -2.97 -18.37
CA SER A 120 -6.81 -3.37 -18.11
C SER A 120 -6.61 -4.90 -18.11
N GLY A 121 -7.71 -5.69 -18.08
CA GLY A 121 -7.61 -7.15 -17.89
C GLY A 121 -7.11 -7.55 -16.49
N GLY A 122 -7.43 -6.74 -15.47
CA GLY A 122 -6.99 -6.95 -14.10
C GLY A 122 -5.79 -6.07 -13.71
N PHE A 123 -5.03 -6.52 -12.72
CA PHE A 123 -3.85 -5.83 -12.15
C PHE A 123 -2.83 -6.86 -11.66
N ASP A 124 -1.58 -6.44 -11.54
CA ASP A 124 -0.45 -7.30 -11.16
C ASP A 124 -0.05 -7.11 -9.70
N ILE A 125 -0.24 -5.90 -9.18
CA ILE A 125 0.00 -5.52 -7.77
C ILE A 125 -1.25 -4.86 -7.22
N LEU A 126 -1.68 -5.29 -6.03
CA LEU A 126 -2.66 -4.59 -5.19
C LEU A 126 -1.90 -3.81 -4.12
N LEU A 127 -1.93 -2.48 -4.19
CA LEU A 127 -1.39 -1.59 -3.15
C LEU A 127 -2.53 -1.09 -2.28
N THR A 128 -2.51 -1.45 -1.00
CA THR A 128 -3.54 -1.03 -0.03
C THR A 128 -2.88 -0.50 1.24
N HIS A 129 -3.63 0.24 2.07
CA HIS A 129 -3.17 0.49 3.42
C HIS A 129 -3.56 -0.66 4.35
N SER A 130 -4.83 -1.04 4.38
CA SER A 130 -5.31 -2.15 5.20
C SER A 130 -5.03 -3.51 4.57
N PRO A 131 -4.75 -4.56 5.36
CA PRO A 131 -4.66 -5.94 4.87
C PRO A 131 -6.01 -6.48 4.41
N ALA A 132 -6.01 -7.60 3.70
CA ALA A 132 -7.20 -8.42 3.48
C ALA A 132 -7.50 -9.28 4.72
N ARG A 133 -8.77 -9.62 4.92
CA ARG A 133 -9.24 -10.40 6.07
C ARG A 133 -8.55 -11.76 6.17
N GLY A 134 -7.98 -12.04 7.34
CA GLY A 134 -7.26 -13.29 7.60
C GLY A 134 -5.88 -13.38 6.94
N LEU A 135 -5.43 -12.32 6.26
CA LEU A 135 -4.21 -12.31 5.46
C LEU A 135 -3.25 -11.20 5.92
N GLY A 136 -2.80 -11.27 7.16
CA GLY A 136 -1.90 -10.29 7.76
C GLY A 136 -2.56 -9.30 8.67
N ASP A 137 -3.87 -9.35 8.80
CA ASP A 137 -4.65 -8.57 9.76
C ASP A 137 -4.48 -9.08 11.21
N ALA A 138 -5.07 -8.36 12.16
CA ALA A 138 -5.16 -8.77 13.54
C ALA A 138 -6.62 -8.94 13.97
N SER A 139 -6.84 -9.62 15.10
CA SER A 139 -8.18 -9.92 15.61
C SER A 139 -8.86 -8.74 16.31
N ASP A 140 -8.12 -7.67 16.59
CA ASP A 140 -8.69 -6.46 17.20
C ASP A 140 -9.44 -5.61 16.16
N PRO A 141 -10.44 -4.81 16.58
CA PRO A 141 -11.28 -4.03 15.67
C PRO A 141 -10.50 -3.02 14.80
N THR A 142 -9.36 -2.51 15.30
CA THR A 142 -8.58 -1.49 14.61
C THR A 142 -7.83 -2.07 13.40
N HIS A 143 -7.28 -3.27 13.56
CA HIS A 143 -6.38 -3.89 12.58
C HIS A 143 -7.05 -5.04 11.79
N THR A 144 -8.37 -5.18 11.91
CA THR A 144 -9.17 -6.10 11.09
C THR A 144 -9.09 -5.71 9.62
N GLY A 145 -8.83 -6.69 8.73
CA GLY A 145 -8.79 -6.51 7.29
C GLY A 145 -10.16 -6.55 6.61
N PHE A 146 -10.21 -6.19 5.32
CA PHE A 146 -11.43 -6.23 4.51
C PHE A 146 -11.63 -7.59 3.82
N GLU A 147 -12.85 -8.13 3.89
CA GLU A 147 -13.24 -9.33 3.14
C GLU A 147 -13.26 -9.07 1.62
N CYS A 148 -13.71 -7.90 1.19
CA CYS A 148 -13.75 -7.53 -0.23
C CYS A 148 -12.36 -7.44 -0.86
N LEU A 149 -11.30 -7.14 -0.10
CA LEU A 149 -9.93 -7.22 -0.60
C LEU A 149 -9.50 -8.66 -0.82
N LYS A 150 -9.88 -9.58 0.07
CA LYS A 150 -9.65 -11.02 -0.12
C LYS A 150 -10.37 -11.52 -1.37
N LYS A 151 -11.62 -11.10 -1.56
CA LYS A 151 -12.38 -11.41 -2.78
C LYS A 151 -11.69 -10.88 -4.05
N LEU A 152 -11.08 -9.69 -4.01
CA LEU A 152 -10.28 -9.18 -5.12
C LEU A 152 -9.08 -10.07 -5.44
N LEU A 153 -8.40 -10.61 -4.42
CA LEU A 153 -7.30 -11.57 -4.62
C LEU A 153 -7.80 -12.85 -5.27
N ASP A 154 -8.97 -13.37 -4.85
CA ASP A 154 -9.58 -14.57 -5.42
C ASP A 154 -9.99 -14.36 -6.88
N ASP A 155 -10.60 -13.22 -7.20
CA ASP A 155 -11.14 -12.92 -8.53
C ASP A 155 -10.04 -12.60 -9.57
N TYR A 156 -8.94 -11.93 -9.16
CA TYR A 156 -7.92 -11.41 -10.10
C TYR A 156 -6.54 -12.05 -9.96
N GLN A 157 -6.25 -12.70 -8.85
CA GLN A 157 -4.99 -13.42 -8.57
C GLN A 157 -3.74 -12.59 -8.90
N PRO A 158 -3.60 -11.34 -8.37
CA PRO A 158 -2.42 -10.53 -8.63
C PRO A 158 -1.17 -11.25 -8.12
N LYS A 159 -0.01 -10.91 -8.70
CA LYS A 159 1.26 -11.48 -8.25
C LYS A 159 1.62 -11.04 -6.82
N TYR A 160 1.29 -9.78 -6.47
CA TYR A 160 1.56 -9.24 -5.15
C TYR A 160 0.36 -8.47 -4.58
N MET A 161 0.23 -8.53 -3.24
CA MET A 161 -0.51 -7.57 -2.44
C MET A 161 0.45 -6.91 -1.46
N ILE A 162 0.48 -5.58 -1.44
CA ILE A 162 1.32 -4.78 -0.53
C ILE A 162 0.39 -4.02 0.40
N HIS A 163 0.61 -4.13 1.71
CA HIS A 163 -0.18 -3.41 2.70
C HIS A 163 0.67 -2.90 3.86
N GLY A 164 0.15 -1.95 4.62
CA GLY A 164 0.68 -1.43 5.89
C GLY A 164 -0.26 -1.74 7.05
N HIS A 165 -0.55 -0.70 7.85
CA HIS A 165 -1.52 -0.63 8.94
C HIS A 165 -1.23 -1.53 10.14
N VAL A 166 -0.79 -2.75 9.93
CA VAL A 166 -0.47 -3.70 11.02
C VAL A 166 1.03 -3.63 11.32
N HIS A 167 1.36 -2.93 12.40
CA HIS A 167 2.76 -2.71 12.78
C HIS A 167 3.47 -4.00 13.16
N MET A 168 4.68 -4.20 12.66
CA MET A 168 5.47 -5.42 12.89
C MET A 168 6.03 -5.52 14.32
N ASN A 169 6.00 -4.43 15.09
CA ASN A 169 6.43 -4.38 16.49
C ASN A 169 5.33 -4.80 17.50
N TYR A 170 4.09 -5.09 17.05
CA TYR A 170 2.98 -5.52 17.91
C TYR A 170 3.04 -7.01 18.27
N GLY A 171 4.17 -7.53 18.70
CA GLY A 171 4.32 -8.90 19.19
C GLY A 171 5.34 -9.75 18.45
N VAL A 172 5.65 -10.88 19.07
CA VAL A 172 6.61 -11.87 18.56
C VAL A 172 5.94 -12.68 17.45
N ASN A 173 6.61 -12.90 16.32
CA ASN A 173 6.18 -13.77 15.22
C ASN A 173 5.13 -13.23 14.24
N LYS A 174 5.15 -11.95 13.89
CA LYS A 174 4.42 -11.49 12.71
C LYS A 174 5.21 -11.83 11.43
N GLU A 175 4.58 -12.59 10.57
CA GLU A 175 5.12 -12.94 9.27
C GLU A 175 4.95 -11.74 8.31
N ARG A 176 6.08 -11.17 7.85
CA ARG A 176 6.08 -10.03 6.92
C ARG A 176 5.63 -10.43 5.52
N VAL A 177 6.01 -11.61 5.08
CA VAL A 177 5.71 -12.12 3.73
C VAL A 177 4.97 -13.45 3.88
N ARG A 178 3.84 -13.56 3.20
CA ARG A 178 3.03 -14.79 3.19
C ARG A 178 2.48 -15.08 1.81
N ALA A 179 2.13 -16.33 1.56
CA ALA A 179 1.48 -16.74 0.33
C ALA A 179 -0.03 -16.89 0.53
N TYR A 180 -0.81 -16.49 -0.47
CA TYR A 180 -2.23 -16.77 -0.60
C TYR A 180 -2.56 -17.16 -2.04
N GLY A 181 -2.76 -18.43 -2.30
CA GLY A 181 -2.85 -18.95 -3.67
C GLY A 181 -1.58 -18.62 -4.45
N SER A 182 -1.73 -17.93 -5.58
CA SER A 182 -0.61 -17.44 -6.40
C SER A 182 -0.09 -16.05 -5.99
N THR A 183 -0.73 -15.39 -5.02
CA THR A 183 -0.39 -14.04 -4.57
C THR A 183 0.60 -14.06 -3.42
N THR A 184 1.68 -13.30 -3.52
CA THR A 184 2.57 -12.99 -2.40
C THR A 184 2.09 -11.73 -1.70
N ILE A 185 1.78 -11.81 -0.40
CA ILE A 185 1.33 -10.70 0.42
C ILE A 185 2.51 -10.19 1.24
N ILE A 186 2.76 -8.88 1.21
CA ILE A 186 3.88 -8.22 1.88
C ILE A 186 3.35 -7.11 2.78
N ASN A 187 3.72 -7.16 4.06
CA ASN A 187 3.55 -6.04 4.97
C ASN A 187 4.72 -5.07 4.80
N ALA A 188 4.41 -3.85 4.34
CA ALA A 188 5.37 -2.80 4.01
C ALA A 188 5.89 -2.01 5.22
N TYR A 189 5.48 -2.36 6.45
CA TYR A 189 5.82 -1.62 7.68
C TYR A 189 7.27 -1.16 7.72
N GLU A 190 7.50 0.14 7.95
CA GLU A 190 8.75 0.88 7.86
C GLU A 190 9.31 0.85 6.43
N LYS A 191 9.96 -0.25 6.05
CA LYS A 191 10.43 -0.48 4.68
C LYS A 191 10.66 -1.97 4.41
N TYR A 192 10.48 -2.37 3.15
CA TYR A 192 10.82 -3.69 2.65
C TYR A 192 11.17 -3.62 1.16
N GLU A 193 12.14 -4.40 0.72
CA GLU A 193 12.54 -4.48 -0.69
C GLU A 193 12.33 -5.88 -1.25
N PHE A 194 11.90 -5.96 -2.51
CA PHE A 194 11.71 -7.24 -3.20
C PHE A 194 11.93 -7.08 -4.70
N GLU A 195 12.05 -8.21 -5.39
CA GLU A 195 12.13 -8.27 -6.85
C GLU A 195 10.81 -8.75 -7.44
N TYR A 196 10.31 -7.96 -8.42
CA TYR A 196 9.09 -8.25 -9.19
C TYR A 196 9.40 -9.17 -10.36
#